data_1ebbae0dd620c5fcde674aeb3ff38f0f
#
_entry.id   1ebbae0dd620c5fcde674aeb3ff38f0f
#
_cell.length_a   1.000
_cell.length_b   1.000
_cell.length_c   1.000
_cell.angle_alpha   90.00
_cell.angle_beta   90.00
_cell.angle_gamma   90.00
#
_symmetry.space_group_name_H-M   'P 1'
#
loop_
_entity.id
_entity.type
_entity.pdbx_description
1 polymer ?
#
loop_
_entity_poly.entity_id
_entity_poly.type
_entity_poly.pdbx_seq_one_letter_code
_entity_poly.pdbx_strand_id
1 'polypeptide(L)'
;MKNTINIVLFLLLAAVGKAQNLSSPDGNLLLKTVVERGIPYYELSYKGKAVLAPSRLGLDIKYERGLMNDFSVKSVQTDSLDESWKPVWGEQSLIRNHYNEMLLTLEQGFSGRTLNIRFRLFNDGLGFRYEFPEQPTLNKFVINEELTQFNLAHDYTAFCMPGDYDTNEFTYTTAPLSQIREEMPKQSVAMKSYEAKSAGDLIVQTPLMLKGSNGLYINIHEAALVDYAAMELNVNDKSFCLTACLVPDKNGDKGFLQTPCFSPWRTVVVSDDESVSKPRFAYYWFLFRYRLHRKHRFSLFFFREIRVIRA
;
A
#
# COMPACT_ATOMS: atom_id res chain seq x y z
N MET A 1 1.68 61.90 24.37
CA MET A 1 0.95 60.64 24.45
C MET A 1 1.64 59.64 23.54
N LYS A 2 2.40 58.70 24.06
CA LYS A 2 3.09 57.65 23.30
C LYS A 2 2.24 56.41 23.32
N ASN A 3 1.65 56.02 22.18
CA ASN A 3 0.91 54.78 22.04
C ASN A 3 1.92 53.63 21.86
N THR A 4 2.01 52.77 22.82
CA THR A 4 2.78 51.52 22.79
C THR A 4 1.87 50.44 22.17
N ILE A 5 2.15 50.03 20.93
CA ILE A 5 1.46 48.92 20.28
C ILE A 5 2.12 47.63 20.79
N ASN A 6 1.42 46.90 21.63
CA ASN A 6 1.81 45.53 22.01
C ASN A 6 1.46 44.57 20.86
N ILE A 7 2.48 44.15 20.13
CA ILE A 7 2.36 43.05 19.15
C ILE A 7 2.43 41.73 19.93
N VAL A 8 1.29 41.08 20.13
CA VAL A 8 1.23 39.70 20.66
C VAL A 8 1.55 38.76 19.50
N LEU A 9 2.78 38.27 19.48
CA LEU A 9 3.23 37.26 18.55
C LEU A 9 2.66 35.89 18.99
N PHE A 10 1.58 35.42 18.37
CA PHE A 10 1.10 34.08 18.54
C PHE A 10 2.07 33.11 17.85
N LEU A 11 2.97 32.53 18.60
CA LEU A 11 3.73 31.34 18.17
C LEU A 11 2.77 30.16 18.10
N LEU A 12 2.29 29.86 16.89
CA LEU A 12 1.68 28.56 16.59
C LEU A 12 2.79 27.50 16.69
N LEU A 13 2.93 26.88 17.86
CA LEU A 13 3.65 25.62 17.97
C LEU A 13 2.85 24.59 17.20
N ALA A 14 3.26 24.30 15.97
CA ALA A 14 2.82 23.11 15.28
C ALA A 14 3.31 21.91 16.12
N ALA A 15 2.39 21.18 16.74
CA ALA A 15 2.69 19.94 17.42
C ALA A 15 3.17 18.93 16.36
N VAL A 16 4.49 18.87 16.17
CA VAL A 16 5.12 17.84 15.36
C VAL A 16 4.94 16.53 16.12
N GLY A 17 4.09 15.66 15.65
CA GLY A 17 3.89 14.34 16.23
C GLY A 17 5.24 13.60 16.33
N LYS A 18 5.45 12.89 17.45
CA LYS A 18 6.67 12.09 17.63
C LYS A 18 6.71 10.99 16.57
N ALA A 19 7.75 10.99 15.73
CA ALA A 19 7.95 9.95 14.72
C ALA A 19 8.25 8.60 15.41
N GLN A 20 7.71 7.51 14.82
CA GLN A 20 8.00 6.14 15.23
C GLN A 20 8.81 5.45 14.13
N ASN A 21 9.80 4.68 14.51
CA ASN A 21 10.69 3.99 13.57
C ASN A 21 10.63 2.48 13.78
N LEU A 22 10.74 1.73 12.69
CA LEU A 22 10.89 0.28 12.68
C LEU A 22 11.95 -0.10 11.63
N SER A 23 12.92 -0.92 12.02
CA SER A 23 13.92 -1.46 11.09
C SER A 23 13.61 -2.89 10.71
N SER A 24 14.05 -3.32 9.51
CA SER A 24 14.07 -4.75 9.16
C SER A 24 15.05 -5.51 10.06
N PRO A 25 14.93 -6.85 10.16
CA PRO A 25 15.86 -7.66 10.97
C PRO A 25 17.33 -7.47 10.62
N ASP A 26 17.66 -7.22 9.34
CA ASP A 26 19.02 -6.94 8.87
C ASP A 26 19.40 -5.44 8.91
N GLY A 27 18.46 -4.55 9.29
CA GLY A 27 18.68 -3.11 9.39
C GLY A 27 18.71 -2.36 8.05
N ASN A 28 18.53 -3.03 6.92
CA ASN A 28 18.62 -2.39 5.59
C ASN A 28 17.37 -1.56 5.24
N LEU A 29 16.19 -2.00 5.66
CA LEU A 29 14.95 -1.24 5.50
C LEU A 29 14.65 -0.47 6.79
N LEU A 30 14.25 0.78 6.64
CA LEU A 30 13.78 1.63 7.72
C LEU A 30 12.42 2.23 7.36
N LEU A 31 11.43 1.91 8.17
CA LEU A 31 10.10 2.52 8.17
C LEU A 31 10.07 3.64 9.21
N LYS A 32 9.54 4.79 8.82
CA LYS A 32 9.21 5.89 9.73
C LYS A 32 7.73 6.21 9.60
N THR A 33 7.03 6.36 10.72
CA THR A 33 5.63 6.78 10.75
C THR A 33 5.48 8.05 11.57
N VAL A 34 4.54 8.90 11.18
CA VAL A 34 4.21 10.14 11.88
C VAL A 34 2.73 10.47 11.71
N VAL A 35 2.13 11.05 12.73
CA VAL A 35 0.82 11.70 12.62
C VAL A 35 1.05 13.21 12.60
N GLU A 36 0.80 13.82 11.44
CA GLU A 36 0.96 15.26 11.26
C GLU A 36 -0.41 15.90 11.02
N ARG A 37 -0.77 16.87 11.87
CA ARG A 37 -2.09 17.56 11.80
C ARG A 37 -3.27 16.58 11.76
N GLY A 38 -3.16 15.48 12.52
CA GLY A 38 -4.19 14.45 12.59
C GLY A 38 -4.23 13.49 11.40
N ILE A 39 -3.28 13.55 10.48
CA ILE A 39 -3.20 12.64 9.32
C ILE A 39 -2.00 11.72 9.50
N PRO A 40 -2.18 10.38 9.40
CA PRO A 40 -1.07 9.44 9.48
C PRO A 40 -0.32 9.36 8.14
N TYR A 41 1.01 9.37 8.24
CA TYR A 41 1.95 9.18 7.12
C TYR A 41 2.98 8.12 7.45
N TYR A 42 3.56 7.53 6.41
CA TYR A 42 4.71 6.66 6.50
C TYR A 42 5.74 6.98 5.42
N GLU A 43 7.00 6.68 5.70
CA GLU A 43 8.14 6.81 4.80
C GLU A 43 8.92 5.49 4.82
N LEU A 44 9.57 5.14 3.72
CA LEU A 44 10.40 3.93 3.61
C LEU A 44 11.74 4.26 2.97
N SER A 45 12.82 3.77 3.56
CA SER A 45 14.15 3.82 2.97
C SER A 45 14.80 2.44 2.97
N TYR A 46 15.69 2.20 1.99
CA TYR A 46 16.46 0.97 1.84
C TYR A 46 17.94 1.30 1.68
N LYS A 47 18.79 0.77 2.58
CA LYS A 47 20.24 1.05 2.63
C LYS A 47 20.54 2.56 2.54
N GLY A 48 19.76 3.37 3.24
CA GLY A 48 19.87 4.84 3.26
C GLY A 48 19.33 5.56 2.03
N LYS A 49 18.84 4.86 0.99
CA LYS A 49 18.19 5.46 -0.17
C LYS A 49 16.69 5.58 0.08
N ALA A 50 16.10 6.74 -0.24
CA ALA A 50 14.66 6.92 -0.15
C ALA A 50 13.94 6.03 -1.19
N VAL A 51 12.94 5.28 -0.72
CA VAL A 51 12.05 4.44 -1.53
C VAL A 51 10.69 5.13 -1.66
N LEU A 52 10.08 5.44 -0.52
CA LEU A 52 8.85 6.21 -0.42
C LEU A 52 9.08 7.45 0.43
N ALA A 53 8.73 8.61 -0.11
CA ALA A 53 8.56 9.86 0.61
C ALA A 53 7.29 9.82 1.48
N PRO A 54 7.00 10.85 2.30
CA PRO A 54 5.80 10.85 3.13
C PRO A 54 4.55 10.48 2.35
N SER A 55 3.98 9.33 2.68
CA SER A 55 2.85 8.70 2.02
C SER A 55 1.68 8.64 2.99
N ARG A 56 0.54 9.19 2.59
CA ARG A 56 -0.64 9.28 3.43
C ARG A 56 -1.30 7.91 3.62
N LEU A 57 -1.91 7.72 4.80
CA LEU A 57 -2.76 6.60 5.14
C LEU A 57 -4.16 7.09 5.54
N GLY A 58 -5.18 6.24 5.39
CA GLY A 58 -6.54 6.52 5.79
C GLY A 58 -7.57 5.87 4.88
N LEU A 59 -8.84 5.98 5.29
CA LEU A 59 -9.97 5.42 4.54
C LEU A 59 -11.15 6.40 4.56
N ASP A 60 -11.81 6.54 3.44
CA ASP A 60 -13.10 7.18 3.34
C ASP A 60 -14.22 6.15 3.49
N ILE A 61 -15.21 6.47 4.31
CA ILE A 61 -16.34 5.59 4.63
C ILE A 61 -17.61 6.21 4.06
N LYS A 62 -18.39 5.41 3.36
CA LYS A 62 -19.62 5.85 2.72
C LYS A 62 -20.69 6.19 3.78
N TYR A 63 -21.36 7.32 3.59
CA TYR A 63 -22.44 7.84 4.45
C TYR A 63 -22.04 8.19 5.89
N GLU A 64 -20.77 8.11 6.24
CA GLU A 64 -20.27 8.40 7.56
C GLU A 64 -18.97 9.22 7.49
N ARG A 65 -18.53 9.73 8.64
CA ARG A 65 -17.21 10.35 8.73
C ARG A 65 -16.12 9.29 8.53
N GLY A 66 -15.26 9.49 7.54
CA GLY A 66 -14.16 8.59 7.24
C GLY A 66 -13.06 8.59 8.30
N LEU A 67 -12.21 7.58 8.23
CA LEU A 67 -10.99 7.44 9.02
C LEU A 67 -9.82 8.07 8.25
N MET A 68 -9.91 9.40 8.02
CA MET A 68 -9.01 10.15 7.12
C MET A 68 -8.12 11.15 7.84
N ASN A 69 -8.55 11.65 8.99
CA ASN A 69 -7.90 12.73 9.73
C ASN A 69 -8.34 12.75 11.18
N ASP A 70 -7.88 13.76 11.93
CA ASP A 70 -8.21 14.00 13.34
C ASP A 70 -7.68 12.90 14.28
N PHE A 71 -6.62 12.22 13.85
CA PHE A 71 -5.98 11.17 14.61
C PHE A 71 -4.92 11.70 15.57
N SER A 72 -4.83 11.04 16.72
CA SER A 72 -3.69 11.06 17.63
C SER A 72 -3.16 9.64 17.82
N VAL A 73 -1.88 9.51 18.14
CA VAL A 73 -1.28 8.22 18.48
C VAL A 73 -1.70 7.84 19.89
N LYS A 74 -2.46 6.75 20.03
CA LYS A 74 -2.89 6.20 21.31
C LYS A 74 -1.84 5.28 21.92
N SER A 75 -1.26 4.38 21.10
CA SER A 75 -0.19 3.49 21.52
C SER A 75 0.63 3.00 20.33
N VAL A 76 1.86 2.58 20.62
CA VAL A 76 2.75 1.89 19.69
C VAL A 76 3.27 0.64 20.37
N GLN A 77 3.12 -0.50 19.73
CA GLN A 77 3.66 -1.77 20.19
C GLN A 77 4.59 -2.33 19.13
N THR A 78 5.71 -2.88 19.53
CA THR A 78 6.68 -3.53 18.62
C THR A 78 6.88 -4.97 19.02
N ASP A 79 7.07 -5.83 18.03
CA ASP A 79 7.31 -7.25 18.19
C ASP A 79 8.23 -7.75 17.06
N SER A 80 8.68 -8.98 17.15
CA SER A 80 9.48 -9.65 16.11
C SER A 80 9.12 -11.12 16.02
N LEU A 81 9.24 -11.68 14.82
CA LEU A 81 9.03 -13.10 14.58
C LEU A 81 10.15 -13.67 13.72
N ASP A 82 10.63 -14.84 14.08
CA ASP A 82 11.55 -15.63 13.25
C ASP A 82 11.11 -17.10 13.33
N GLU A 83 10.37 -17.54 12.35
CA GLU A 83 9.89 -18.91 12.24
C GLU A 83 10.12 -19.47 10.84
N SER A 84 10.16 -20.79 10.71
CA SER A 84 10.21 -21.44 9.41
C SER A 84 9.11 -22.50 9.32
N TRP A 85 8.54 -22.64 8.13
CA TRP A 85 7.50 -23.62 7.87
C TRP A 85 7.65 -24.26 6.49
N LYS A 86 7.14 -25.47 6.34
CA LYS A 86 7.13 -26.19 5.07
C LYS A 86 5.82 -25.95 4.35
N PRO A 87 5.82 -25.41 3.12
CA PRO A 87 4.61 -25.30 2.33
C PRO A 87 4.15 -26.69 1.86
N VAL A 88 2.85 -26.83 1.61
CA VAL A 88 2.28 -28.09 1.08
C VAL A 88 2.75 -28.34 -0.36
N TRP A 89 2.99 -27.26 -1.11
CA TRP A 89 3.46 -27.27 -2.49
C TRP A 89 4.15 -25.92 -2.78
N GLY A 90 4.93 -25.84 -3.85
CA GLY A 90 5.67 -24.65 -4.26
C GLY A 90 7.11 -24.95 -4.64
N GLU A 91 7.84 -23.93 -5.06
CA GLU A 91 9.25 -24.05 -5.48
C GLU A 91 10.22 -24.15 -4.29
N GLN A 92 9.81 -23.69 -3.11
CA GLN A 92 10.64 -23.71 -1.90
C GLN A 92 10.16 -24.80 -0.96
N SER A 93 11.10 -25.61 -0.47
CA SER A 93 10.83 -26.65 0.52
C SER A 93 10.71 -26.13 1.95
N LEU A 94 11.24 -24.94 2.22
CA LEU A 94 11.23 -24.28 3.53
C LEU A 94 11.08 -22.77 3.33
N ILE A 95 10.15 -22.14 4.04
CA ILE A 95 9.93 -20.71 4.01
C ILE A 95 10.24 -20.14 5.38
N ARG A 96 11.17 -19.18 5.45
CA ARG A 96 11.47 -18.42 6.66
C ARG A 96 10.58 -17.18 6.70
N ASN A 97 9.83 -17.03 7.77
CA ASN A 97 9.01 -15.89 8.09
C ASN A 97 9.72 -15.07 9.19
N HIS A 98 10.53 -14.09 8.78
CA HIS A 98 11.37 -13.31 9.69
C HIS A 98 11.13 -11.82 9.46
N TYR A 99 10.52 -11.16 10.45
CA TYR A 99 10.18 -9.74 10.40
C TYR A 99 10.20 -9.07 11.77
N ASN A 100 10.36 -7.76 11.76
CA ASN A 100 9.98 -6.91 12.88
C ASN A 100 8.60 -6.29 12.62
N GLU A 101 7.78 -6.17 13.66
CA GLU A 101 6.40 -5.69 13.58
C GLU A 101 6.20 -4.42 14.42
N MET A 102 5.37 -3.51 13.94
CA MET A 102 4.84 -2.39 14.69
C MET A 102 3.32 -2.33 14.54
N LEU A 103 2.63 -2.28 15.67
CA LEU A 103 1.20 -1.98 15.74
C LEU A 103 1.04 -0.54 16.21
N LEU A 104 0.63 0.33 15.28
CA LEU A 104 0.30 1.73 15.54
C LEU A 104 -1.20 1.83 15.80
N THR A 105 -1.59 2.14 17.03
CA THR A 105 -2.99 2.39 17.41
C THR A 105 -3.28 3.88 17.37
N LEU A 106 -4.22 4.27 16.56
CA LEU A 106 -4.69 5.64 16.37
C LEU A 106 -6.08 5.81 16.97
N GLU A 107 -6.33 6.97 17.57
CA GLU A 107 -7.65 7.37 18.07
C GLU A 107 -8.07 8.66 17.37
N GLN A 108 -9.28 8.66 16.80
CA GLN A 108 -9.86 9.81 16.13
C GLN A 108 -10.62 10.68 17.13
N GLY A 109 -10.25 11.96 17.25
CA GLY A 109 -10.69 12.84 18.33
C GLY A 109 -12.20 13.01 18.41
N PHE A 110 -12.86 13.38 17.31
CA PHE A 110 -14.30 13.65 17.33
C PHE A 110 -15.20 12.42 17.45
N SER A 111 -14.77 11.30 16.91
CA SER A 111 -15.59 10.10 16.87
C SER A 111 -15.26 9.11 17.97
N GLY A 112 -14.10 9.23 18.60
CA GLY A 112 -13.54 8.24 19.51
C GLY A 112 -13.21 6.91 18.83
N ARG A 113 -13.21 6.87 17.48
CA ARG A 113 -12.92 5.66 16.70
C ARG A 113 -11.46 5.30 16.80
N THR A 114 -11.21 4.01 16.93
CA THR A 114 -9.87 3.44 16.91
C THR A 114 -9.59 2.82 15.55
N LEU A 115 -8.43 3.15 14.99
CA LEU A 115 -7.85 2.52 13.81
C LEU A 115 -6.47 1.98 14.16
N ASN A 116 -6.24 0.71 13.92
CA ASN A 116 -4.92 0.12 14.03
C ASN A 116 -4.28 0.03 12.65
N ILE A 117 -2.99 0.33 12.56
CA ILE A 117 -2.19 0.08 11.38
C ILE A 117 -1.06 -0.84 11.79
N ARG A 118 -1.06 -2.05 11.23
CA ARG A 118 -0.03 -3.05 11.49
C ARG A 118 1.00 -3.04 10.38
N PHE A 119 2.24 -2.83 10.72
CA PHE A 119 3.39 -2.85 9.82
C PHE A 119 4.26 -4.06 10.13
N ARG A 120 4.71 -4.77 9.08
CA ARG A 120 5.72 -5.83 9.14
C ARG A 120 6.84 -5.49 8.20
N LEU A 121 8.04 -5.42 8.73
CA LEU A 121 9.24 -5.09 7.97
C LEU A 121 10.15 -6.31 7.88
N PHE A 122 10.22 -6.87 6.69
CA PHE A 122 11.10 -7.97 6.32
C PHE A 122 12.41 -7.42 5.76
N ASN A 123 13.41 -8.27 5.49
CA ASN A 123 14.68 -7.82 4.90
C ASN A 123 14.54 -7.33 3.45
N ASP A 124 13.50 -7.74 2.76
CA ASP A 124 13.22 -7.48 1.35
C ASP A 124 11.91 -6.69 1.11
N GLY A 125 11.24 -6.21 2.16
CA GLY A 125 10.02 -5.44 1.94
C GLY A 125 9.21 -5.10 3.18
N LEU A 126 8.24 -4.26 2.95
CA LEU A 126 7.24 -3.79 3.90
C LEU A 126 5.88 -4.38 3.55
N GLY A 127 5.17 -4.91 4.54
CA GLY A 127 3.73 -5.16 4.49
C GLY A 127 3.01 -4.34 5.54
N PHE A 128 1.86 -3.76 5.20
CA PHE A 128 1.00 -3.13 6.20
C PHE A 128 -0.47 -3.35 5.87
N ARG A 129 -1.32 -3.26 6.90
CA ARG A 129 -2.77 -3.33 6.76
C ARG A 129 -3.48 -2.49 7.81
N TYR A 130 -4.70 -2.13 7.52
CA TYR A 130 -5.62 -1.54 8.48
C TYR A 130 -6.33 -2.63 9.25
N GLU A 131 -6.44 -2.45 10.57
CA GLU A 131 -7.21 -3.33 11.45
C GLU A 131 -8.25 -2.48 12.20
N PHE A 132 -9.50 -2.92 12.13
CA PHE A 132 -10.65 -2.25 12.73
C PHE A 132 -11.09 -3.07 13.94
N PRO A 133 -10.68 -2.69 15.16
CA PRO A 133 -11.08 -3.41 16.37
C PRO A 133 -12.58 -3.28 16.61
N GLU A 134 -13.13 -4.20 17.38
CA GLU A 134 -14.51 -4.09 17.86
C GLU A 134 -14.68 -2.80 18.66
N GLN A 135 -15.65 -1.98 18.29
CA GLN A 135 -15.92 -0.68 18.90
C GLN A 135 -17.36 -0.24 18.65
N PRO A 136 -18.00 0.46 19.64
CA PRO A 136 -19.41 0.85 19.52
C PRO A 136 -19.66 1.90 18.44
N THR A 137 -18.65 2.72 18.10
CA THR A 137 -18.78 3.86 17.17
C THR A 137 -18.52 3.49 15.71
N LEU A 138 -18.16 2.24 15.42
CA LEU A 138 -17.97 1.71 14.06
C LEU A 138 -18.24 0.20 14.08
N ASN A 139 -19.41 -0.22 13.63
CA ASN A 139 -19.78 -1.64 13.62
C ASN A 139 -19.84 -2.17 12.18
N LYS A 140 -20.84 -1.74 11.40
CA LYS A 140 -20.97 -2.08 9.98
C LYS A 140 -20.71 -0.83 9.15
N PHE A 141 -19.89 -0.92 8.13
CA PHE A 141 -19.53 0.21 7.29
C PHE A 141 -19.15 -0.21 5.88
N VAL A 142 -19.23 0.74 4.96
CA VAL A 142 -18.88 0.53 3.55
C VAL A 142 -17.69 1.42 3.22
N ILE A 143 -16.64 0.83 2.65
CA ILE A 143 -15.49 1.58 2.15
C ILE A 143 -15.90 2.31 0.87
N ASN A 144 -15.71 3.63 0.86
CA ASN A 144 -15.85 4.47 -0.31
C ASN A 144 -14.51 4.56 -1.06
N GLU A 145 -13.42 4.90 -0.34
CA GLU A 145 -12.06 4.97 -0.90
C GLU A 145 -11.02 4.57 0.13
N GLU A 146 -9.94 3.97 -0.33
CA GLU A 146 -8.72 3.81 0.44
C GLU A 146 -7.72 4.90 0.05
N LEU A 147 -7.31 5.74 1.02
CA LEU A 147 -6.46 6.89 0.77
C LEU A 147 -4.97 6.56 0.88
N THR A 148 -4.64 5.27 0.85
CA THR A 148 -3.26 4.78 0.89
C THR A 148 -2.47 5.31 -0.29
N GLN A 149 -1.36 5.99 0.01
CA GLN A 149 -0.42 6.49 -0.96
C GLN A 149 0.88 5.71 -0.94
N PHE A 150 1.53 5.65 -2.09
CA PHE A 150 2.91 5.22 -2.29
C PHE A 150 3.61 6.34 -3.05
N ASN A 151 4.12 7.32 -2.30
CA ASN A 151 4.74 8.51 -2.87
C ASN A 151 6.20 8.21 -3.22
N LEU A 152 6.46 7.84 -4.46
CA LEU A 152 7.78 7.41 -4.91
C LEU A 152 8.78 8.57 -4.85
N ALA A 153 10.00 8.28 -4.38
CA ALA A 153 11.03 9.29 -4.19
C ALA A 153 11.65 9.80 -5.51
N HIS A 154 11.44 9.09 -6.62
CA HIS A 154 12.04 9.40 -7.93
C HIS A 154 11.09 9.02 -9.06
N ASP A 155 11.44 9.44 -10.29
CA ASP A 155 10.83 8.93 -11.52
C ASP A 155 11.41 7.53 -11.83
N TYR A 156 10.56 6.52 -11.69
CA TYR A 156 10.91 5.12 -11.96
C TYR A 156 10.39 4.69 -13.31
N THR A 157 11.11 3.82 -14.00
CA THR A 157 10.57 3.07 -15.15
C THR A 157 9.56 2.05 -14.63
N ALA A 158 8.31 2.19 -15.02
CA ALA A 158 7.22 1.29 -14.70
C ALA A 158 7.05 0.20 -15.76
N PHE A 159 6.75 -1.02 -15.29
CA PHE A 159 6.29 -2.14 -16.11
C PHE A 159 4.86 -2.41 -15.68
N CYS A 160 3.89 -1.89 -16.45
CA CYS A 160 2.50 -1.83 -16.00
C CYS A 160 1.51 -2.18 -17.10
N MET A 161 0.31 -2.55 -16.69
CA MET A 161 -0.87 -2.63 -17.54
C MET A 161 -1.87 -1.53 -17.13
N PRO A 162 -2.70 -1.03 -18.09
CA PRO A 162 -3.78 -0.11 -17.74
C PRO A 162 -4.74 -0.74 -16.74
N GLY A 163 -5.30 0.07 -15.85
CA GLY A 163 -6.31 -0.36 -14.89
C GLY A 163 -7.56 -0.86 -15.59
N ASP A 164 -8.09 -1.97 -15.10
CA ASP A 164 -9.33 -2.57 -15.57
C ASP A 164 -9.98 -3.38 -14.43
N TYR A 165 -11.24 -3.13 -14.17
CA TYR A 165 -11.95 -3.78 -13.07
C TYR A 165 -12.32 -5.26 -13.35
N ASP A 166 -12.29 -5.68 -14.60
CA ASP A 166 -12.83 -6.99 -15.03
C ASP A 166 -11.76 -7.97 -15.52
N THR A 167 -10.59 -7.48 -16.00
CA THR A 167 -9.59 -8.35 -16.66
C THR A 167 -8.15 -7.91 -16.41
N ASN A 168 -7.20 -8.83 -16.62
CA ASN A 168 -5.75 -8.61 -16.61
C ASN A 168 -5.13 -8.95 -17.98
N GLU A 169 -5.84 -8.70 -19.08
CA GLU A 169 -5.47 -9.17 -20.41
C GLU A 169 -4.88 -8.08 -21.32
N PHE A 170 -4.45 -6.96 -20.75
CA PHE A 170 -3.82 -5.87 -21.50
C PHE A 170 -2.34 -6.10 -21.77
N THR A 171 -1.83 -5.44 -22.81
CA THR A 171 -0.40 -5.41 -23.11
C THR A 171 0.36 -4.58 -22.07
N TYR A 172 1.53 -5.05 -21.64
CA TYR A 172 2.42 -4.30 -20.77
C TYR A 172 3.01 -3.08 -21.47
N THR A 173 3.02 -1.96 -20.74
CA THR A 173 3.75 -0.75 -21.11
C THR A 173 5.00 -0.65 -20.26
N THR A 174 6.13 -0.31 -20.89
CA THR A 174 7.38 -0.01 -20.20
C THR A 174 7.76 1.43 -20.48
N ALA A 175 7.64 2.30 -19.48
CA ALA A 175 7.94 3.73 -19.60
C ALA A 175 8.28 4.36 -18.24
N PRO A 176 9.03 5.47 -18.18
CA PRO A 176 9.12 6.29 -16.99
C PRO A 176 7.72 6.77 -16.56
N LEU A 177 7.47 6.87 -15.27
CA LEU A 177 6.18 7.34 -14.75
C LEU A 177 5.81 8.72 -15.30
N SER A 178 6.79 9.59 -15.54
CA SER A 178 6.59 10.90 -16.15
C SER A 178 6.05 10.84 -17.59
N GLN A 179 6.20 9.72 -18.29
CA GLN A 179 5.79 9.51 -19.68
C GLN A 179 4.65 8.50 -19.85
N ILE A 180 4.23 7.85 -18.77
CA ILE A 180 3.26 6.74 -18.82
C ILE A 180 1.92 7.15 -19.43
N ARG A 181 1.49 8.39 -19.22
CA ARG A 181 0.25 8.95 -19.77
C ARG A 181 0.23 8.96 -21.32
N GLU A 182 1.39 9.16 -21.93
CA GLU A 182 1.53 9.19 -23.39
C GLU A 182 1.81 7.82 -23.96
N GLU A 183 2.57 6.99 -23.25
CA GLU A 183 3.04 5.70 -23.73
C GLU A 183 1.99 4.57 -23.56
N MET A 184 1.27 4.55 -22.46
CA MET A 184 0.31 3.47 -22.16
C MET A 184 -0.83 3.36 -23.20
N PRO A 185 -1.44 4.45 -23.68
CA PRO A 185 -2.47 4.35 -24.75
C PRO A 185 -1.94 3.80 -26.06
N LYS A 186 -0.66 4.04 -26.38
CA LYS A 186 -0.04 3.53 -27.63
C LYS A 186 0.08 2.01 -27.63
N GLN A 187 0.37 1.42 -26.46
CA GLN A 187 0.52 -0.03 -26.31
C GLN A 187 -0.82 -0.75 -26.18
N SER A 188 -1.85 -0.06 -25.67
CA SER A 188 -3.18 -0.65 -25.42
C SER A 188 -4.07 -0.75 -26.66
N VAL A 189 -3.59 -0.32 -27.83
CA VAL A 189 -4.39 -0.24 -29.08
C VAL A 189 -4.91 -1.60 -29.58
N ALA A 190 -4.28 -2.70 -29.20
CA ALA A 190 -4.65 -4.04 -29.66
C ALA A 190 -5.96 -4.59 -29.05
N MET A 191 -6.47 -4.00 -27.97
CA MET A 191 -7.63 -4.52 -27.23
C MET A 191 -8.79 -3.51 -27.15
N LYS A 192 -9.09 -2.85 -28.25
CA LYS A 192 -10.18 -1.86 -28.37
C LYS A 192 -11.60 -2.37 -28.11
N SER A 193 -11.79 -3.66 -27.87
CA SER A 193 -13.12 -4.23 -27.61
C SER A 193 -13.55 -4.18 -26.14
N TYR A 194 -12.63 -3.85 -25.22
CA TYR A 194 -12.94 -3.66 -23.81
C TYR A 194 -12.68 -2.20 -23.44
N GLU A 195 -13.75 -1.49 -23.09
CA GLU A 195 -13.61 -0.19 -22.45
C GLU A 195 -13.16 -0.43 -21.02
N ALA A 196 -11.91 -0.03 -20.70
CA ALA A 196 -11.45 -0.01 -19.34
C ALA A 196 -12.42 0.84 -18.50
N LYS A 197 -13.12 0.23 -17.58
CA LYS A 197 -14.01 0.90 -16.64
C LYS A 197 -13.22 1.52 -15.50
N SER A 198 -12.14 2.23 -15.83
CA SER A 198 -11.37 2.94 -14.84
C SER A 198 -12.06 4.27 -14.54
N ALA A 199 -12.26 4.55 -13.26
CA ALA A 199 -12.86 5.81 -12.80
C ALA A 199 -11.89 7.00 -12.78
N GLY A 200 -10.72 6.89 -13.42
CA GLY A 200 -9.68 7.93 -13.35
C GLY A 200 -8.79 7.99 -14.57
N ASP A 201 -8.04 9.09 -14.69
CA ASP A 201 -7.27 9.43 -15.87
C ASP A 201 -6.08 8.49 -16.15
N LEU A 202 -5.48 7.90 -15.11
CA LEU A 202 -4.26 7.12 -15.24
C LEU A 202 -4.18 6.07 -14.14
N ILE A 203 -4.85 4.95 -14.35
CA ILE A 203 -4.86 3.80 -13.43
C ILE A 203 -4.03 2.68 -14.00
N VAL A 204 -3.24 2.03 -13.15
CA VAL A 204 -2.46 0.84 -13.47
C VAL A 204 -2.83 -0.29 -12.52
N GLN A 205 -2.76 -1.51 -13.05
CA GLN A 205 -3.01 -2.72 -12.27
C GLN A 205 -1.85 -3.04 -11.32
N THR A 206 -2.13 -3.82 -10.29
CA THR A 206 -1.12 -4.47 -9.46
C THR A 206 -1.01 -5.95 -9.82
N PRO A 207 0.19 -6.58 -9.68
CA PRO A 207 1.45 -6.02 -9.15
C PRO A 207 2.10 -5.01 -10.09
N LEU A 208 2.54 -3.87 -9.54
CA LEU A 208 3.28 -2.86 -10.28
C LEU A 208 4.78 -3.01 -10.02
N MET A 209 5.55 -3.28 -11.08
CA MET A 209 7.00 -3.33 -11.02
C MET A 209 7.62 -2.00 -11.47
N LEU A 210 8.62 -1.55 -10.72
CA LEU A 210 9.32 -0.28 -10.92
C LEU A 210 10.84 -0.50 -10.89
N LYS A 211 11.57 0.12 -11.82
CA LYS A 211 13.04 0.12 -11.89
C LYS A 211 13.56 1.54 -11.81
N GLY A 212 14.38 1.81 -10.82
CA GLY A 212 14.99 3.12 -10.59
C GLY A 212 16.35 3.27 -11.22
N SER A 213 16.71 4.49 -11.66
CA SER A 213 18.05 4.86 -12.05
C SER A 213 19.07 4.81 -10.90
N ASN A 214 18.57 4.83 -9.65
CA ASN A 214 19.35 4.65 -8.42
C ASN A 214 19.70 3.18 -8.12
N GLY A 215 19.36 2.24 -9.03
CA GLY A 215 19.63 0.81 -8.89
C GLY A 215 18.63 0.07 -8.00
N LEU A 216 17.52 0.70 -7.63
CA LEU A 216 16.48 0.03 -6.86
C LEU A 216 15.39 -0.56 -7.78
N TYR A 217 14.92 -1.73 -7.40
CA TYR A 217 13.75 -2.39 -7.94
C TYR A 217 12.68 -2.40 -6.85
N ILE A 218 11.47 -1.98 -7.20
CA ILE A 218 10.34 -1.88 -6.27
C ILE A 218 9.17 -2.63 -6.89
N ASN A 219 8.47 -3.42 -6.07
CA ASN A 219 7.19 -4.01 -6.48
C ASN A 219 6.12 -3.62 -5.47
N ILE A 220 5.00 -3.08 -5.97
CA ILE A 220 3.83 -2.70 -5.16
C ILE A 220 2.69 -3.64 -5.50
N HIS A 221 2.10 -4.22 -4.46
CA HIS A 221 1.00 -5.17 -4.62
C HIS A 221 0.18 -5.31 -3.33
N GLU A 222 -0.67 -6.32 -3.25
CA GLU A 222 -1.49 -6.67 -2.09
C GLU A 222 -1.41 -8.16 -1.75
N ALA A 223 -1.76 -8.52 -0.51
CA ALA A 223 -1.80 -9.91 -0.05
C ALA A 223 -3.00 -10.21 0.82
N ALA A 224 -3.41 -11.49 0.81
CA ALA A 224 -4.56 -11.96 1.57
C ALA A 224 -5.82 -11.14 1.24
N LEU A 225 -6.10 -10.98 -0.06
CA LEU A 225 -7.33 -10.36 -0.56
C LEU A 225 -8.52 -11.27 -0.23
N VAL A 226 -9.17 -10.99 0.89
CA VAL A 226 -10.33 -11.73 1.38
C VAL A 226 -11.37 -10.74 1.85
N ASP A 227 -12.59 -10.87 1.35
CA ASP A 227 -13.76 -10.03 1.69
C ASP A 227 -13.49 -8.51 1.57
N TYR A 228 -12.70 -8.13 0.55
CA TYR A 228 -12.32 -6.75 0.29
C TYR A 228 -12.11 -6.53 -1.23
N ALA A 229 -12.20 -5.29 -1.68
CA ALA A 229 -11.95 -4.94 -3.07
C ALA A 229 -10.47 -5.05 -3.46
N ALA A 230 -10.19 -5.50 -4.68
CA ALA A 230 -8.84 -5.51 -5.23
C ALA A 230 -8.29 -4.09 -5.40
N MET A 231 -6.98 -3.95 -5.28
CA MET A 231 -6.29 -2.66 -5.38
C MET A 231 -5.65 -2.48 -6.76
N GLU A 232 -6.04 -1.45 -7.44
CA GLU A 232 -5.29 -0.80 -8.51
C GLU A 232 -4.62 0.48 -7.99
N LEU A 233 -3.85 1.16 -8.83
CA LEU A 233 -3.10 2.36 -8.46
C LEU A 233 -3.40 3.50 -9.43
N ASN A 234 -3.93 4.61 -8.90
CA ASN A 234 -4.01 5.86 -9.63
C ASN A 234 -2.63 6.55 -9.61
N VAL A 235 -2.10 6.86 -10.77
CA VAL A 235 -0.75 7.41 -10.95
C VAL A 235 -0.81 8.93 -11.15
N ASN A 236 -0.13 9.67 -10.30
CA ASN A 236 0.19 11.06 -10.58
C ASN A 236 1.55 11.14 -11.29
N ASP A 237 1.53 11.34 -12.62
CA ASP A 237 2.70 11.39 -13.49
C ASP A 237 3.59 12.62 -13.29
N LYS A 238 3.21 13.57 -12.43
CA LYS A 238 3.99 14.77 -12.10
C LYS A 238 4.68 14.67 -10.75
N SER A 239 3.99 14.13 -9.75
CA SER A 239 4.54 13.97 -8.40
C SER A 239 5.05 12.57 -8.11
N PHE A 240 4.82 11.60 -8.99
CA PHE A 240 5.12 10.17 -8.84
C PHE A 240 4.43 9.55 -7.61
N CYS A 241 3.35 10.16 -7.17
CA CYS A 241 2.51 9.62 -6.12
C CYS A 241 1.53 8.61 -6.73
N LEU A 242 1.55 7.40 -6.21
CA LEU A 242 0.57 6.37 -6.51
C LEU A 242 -0.45 6.35 -5.38
N THR A 243 -1.74 6.35 -5.70
CA THR A 243 -2.81 6.25 -4.69
C THR A 243 -3.64 5.01 -4.95
N ALA A 244 -3.96 4.26 -3.90
CA ALA A 244 -4.82 3.11 -4.01
C ALA A 244 -6.15 3.48 -4.69
N CYS A 245 -6.54 2.68 -5.65
CA CYS A 245 -7.81 2.76 -6.35
C CYS A 245 -8.47 1.39 -6.23
N LEU A 246 -9.51 1.29 -5.43
CA LEU A 246 -10.17 0.02 -5.18
C LEU A 246 -11.19 -0.28 -6.28
N VAL A 247 -11.23 -1.53 -6.74
CA VAL A 247 -12.20 -2.02 -7.72
C VAL A 247 -13.61 -1.97 -7.11
N PRO A 248 -14.54 -1.19 -7.66
CA PRO A 248 -15.89 -1.08 -7.13
C PRO A 248 -16.77 -2.26 -7.53
N ASP A 249 -17.82 -2.51 -6.77
CA ASP A 249 -18.95 -3.31 -7.20
C ASP A 249 -19.84 -2.53 -8.21
N LYS A 250 -20.93 -3.15 -8.66
CA LYS A 250 -21.89 -2.51 -9.60
C LYS A 250 -22.56 -1.23 -9.08
N ASN A 251 -22.52 -0.99 -7.75
CA ASN A 251 -23.10 0.19 -7.09
C ASN A 251 -22.02 1.24 -6.75
N GLY A 252 -20.74 0.95 -7.05
CA GLY A 252 -19.61 1.78 -6.69
C GLY A 252 -19.07 1.53 -5.28
N ASP A 253 -19.53 0.51 -4.58
CA ASP A 253 -19.09 0.16 -3.24
C ASP A 253 -17.83 -0.70 -3.28
N LYS A 254 -16.87 -0.46 -2.37
CA LYS A 254 -15.53 -1.06 -2.43
C LYS A 254 -15.21 -2.01 -1.28
N GLY A 255 -16.15 -2.22 -0.37
CA GLY A 255 -16.02 -3.19 0.71
C GLY A 255 -17.13 -3.02 1.74
N PHE A 256 -17.76 -4.13 2.11
CA PHE A 256 -18.76 -4.21 3.17
C PHE A 256 -18.13 -4.87 4.37
N LEU A 257 -17.82 -4.10 5.40
CA LEU A 257 -17.06 -4.57 6.54
C LEU A 257 -17.88 -4.54 7.82
N GLN A 258 -17.53 -5.43 8.74
CA GLN A 258 -18.06 -5.46 10.10
C GLN A 258 -16.90 -5.68 11.07
N THR A 259 -16.80 -4.82 12.10
CA THR A 259 -15.79 -4.95 13.15
C THR A 259 -16.06 -6.16 14.06
N PRO A 260 -15.02 -6.88 14.53
CA PRO A 260 -13.61 -6.68 14.21
C PRO A 260 -13.23 -7.23 12.83
N CYS A 261 -12.50 -6.47 12.04
CA CYS A 261 -12.05 -6.90 10.72
C CYS A 261 -10.72 -6.23 10.34
N PHE A 262 -10.18 -6.55 9.16
CA PHE A 262 -8.95 -5.97 8.65
C PHE A 262 -8.97 -5.91 7.12
N SER A 263 -8.21 -4.97 6.55
CA SER A 263 -7.97 -4.90 5.12
C SER A 263 -6.98 -5.99 4.66
N PRO A 264 -6.87 -6.28 3.36
CA PRO A 264 -5.71 -6.97 2.82
C PRO A 264 -4.41 -6.25 3.20
N TRP A 265 -3.29 -6.95 3.10
CA TRP A 265 -1.99 -6.33 3.24
C TRP A 265 -1.66 -5.51 1.98
N ARG A 266 -1.12 -4.34 2.17
CA ARG A 266 -0.45 -3.55 1.14
C ARG A 266 1.03 -3.80 1.26
N THR A 267 1.71 -4.07 0.15
CA THR A 267 3.10 -4.49 0.19
C THR A 267 3.98 -3.72 -0.76
N VAL A 268 5.21 -3.51 -0.30
CA VAL A 268 6.27 -2.85 -1.04
C VAL A 268 7.51 -3.70 -0.90
N VAL A 269 7.85 -4.46 -1.93
CA VAL A 269 9.10 -5.23 -2.01
C VAL A 269 10.18 -4.32 -2.59
N VAL A 270 11.38 -4.35 -2.02
CA VAL A 270 12.49 -3.50 -2.45
C VAL A 270 13.77 -4.32 -2.52
N SER A 271 14.54 -4.15 -3.61
CA SER A 271 15.84 -4.76 -3.79
C SER A 271 16.76 -3.89 -4.62
N ASP A 272 18.05 -4.05 -4.43
CA ASP A 272 19.11 -3.57 -5.35
C ASP A 272 19.67 -4.70 -6.24
N ASP A 273 19.06 -5.89 -6.21
CA ASP A 273 19.37 -7.04 -7.05
C ASP A 273 18.29 -7.22 -8.12
N GLU A 274 18.70 -7.22 -9.39
CA GLU A 274 17.80 -7.42 -10.54
C GLU A 274 17.09 -8.78 -10.51
N SER A 275 17.68 -9.79 -9.91
CA SER A 275 17.05 -11.13 -9.81
C SER A 275 15.76 -11.12 -9.01
N VAL A 276 15.62 -10.20 -8.06
CA VAL A 276 14.42 -10.00 -7.23
C VAL A 276 13.33 -9.25 -7.99
N SER A 277 13.66 -8.55 -9.07
CA SER A 277 12.72 -7.82 -9.92
C SER A 277 11.82 -8.72 -10.77
N LYS A 278 12.12 -10.02 -10.86
CA LYS A 278 11.30 -10.93 -11.67
C LYS A 278 9.92 -11.10 -11.04
N PRO A 279 8.83 -11.05 -11.83
CA PRO A 279 7.44 -11.18 -11.34
C PRO A 279 7.21 -12.37 -10.42
N ARG A 280 7.98 -13.46 -10.60
CA ARG A 280 7.97 -14.63 -9.73
C ARG A 280 8.24 -14.29 -8.27
N PHE A 281 9.15 -13.36 -7.97
CA PHE A 281 9.56 -13.08 -6.61
C PHE A 281 8.47 -12.34 -5.82
N ALA A 282 7.84 -11.33 -6.41
CA ALA A 282 6.71 -10.63 -5.78
C ALA A 282 5.54 -11.58 -5.48
N TYR A 283 5.24 -12.48 -6.41
CA TYR A 283 4.19 -13.48 -6.24
C TYR A 283 4.49 -14.49 -5.14
N TYR A 284 5.75 -14.99 -5.04
CA TYR A 284 6.16 -15.93 -4.00
C TYR A 284 6.29 -15.26 -2.63
N TRP A 285 6.81 -14.04 -2.58
CA TRP A 285 6.87 -13.24 -1.36
C TRP A 285 5.49 -13.12 -0.71
N PHE A 286 4.48 -13.02 -1.54
CA PHE A 286 3.08 -12.82 -1.21
C PHE A 286 2.36 -14.03 -0.66
N LEU A 287 2.36 -15.12 -1.42
CA LEU A 287 1.61 -16.34 -1.09
C LEU A 287 2.19 -17.05 0.14
N PHE A 288 3.49 -16.91 0.37
CA PHE A 288 4.18 -17.78 1.29
C PHE A 288 4.55 -17.13 2.61
N ARG A 289 4.71 -15.82 2.68
CA ARG A 289 5.02 -15.15 3.96
C ARG A 289 3.81 -14.85 4.83
N TYR A 290 2.69 -14.53 4.21
CA TYR A 290 1.44 -14.36 4.94
C TYR A 290 0.71 -15.68 4.99
N ARG A 291 1.05 -16.52 5.99
CA ARG A 291 0.43 -17.79 6.29
C ARG A 291 -1.09 -17.66 6.21
N LEU A 292 -1.67 -18.00 5.05
CA LEU A 292 -3.11 -18.07 4.87
C LEU A 292 -3.64 -19.12 5.85
N HIS A 293 -4.42 -18.70 6.82
CA HIS A 293 -5.03 -19.58 7.78
C HIS A 293 -5.74 -20.75 7.08
N ARG A 294 -5.50 -21.98 7.57
CA ARG A 294 -5.91 -23.28 7.04
C ARG A 294 -7.39 -23.47 6.67
N LYS A 295 -8.25 -22.42 6.69
CA LYS A 295 -9.70 -22.56 6.57
C LYS A 295 -10.34 -22.08 5.25
N HIS A 296 -9.60 -21.46 4.33
CA HIS A 296 -10.21 -20.99 3.08
C HIS A 296 -9.64 -21.70 1.85
N ARG A 297 -10.53 -22.40 1.12
CA ARG A 297 -10.25 -22.99 -0.20
C ARG A 297 -10.12 -21.84 -1.20
N PHE A 298 -8.91 -21.62 -1.71
CA PHE A 298 -8.69 -20.70 -2.80
C PHE A 298 -9.18 -21.26 -4.13
N SER A 299 -9.89 -20.44 -4.88
CA SER A 299 -10.21 -20.71 -6.27
C SER A 299 -8.95 -20.63 -7.14
N LEU A 300 -8.70 -21.66 -7.92
CA LEU A 300 -7.50 -21.92 -8.74
C LEU A 300 -7.40 -21.04 -10.00
N PHE A 301 -8.14 -19.94 -10.12
CA PHE A 301 -8.26 -19.20 -11.38
C PHE A 301 -7.06 -18.31 -11.73
N PHE A 302 -6.14 -18.01 -10.82
CA PHE A 302 -5.01 -17.11 -11.07
C PHE A 302 -3.75 -17.76 -11.65
N PHE A 303 -3.77 -19.06 -11.98
CA PHE A 303 -2.54 -19.82 -12.31
C PHE A 303 -2.14 -19.83 -13.79
N ARG A 304 -2.87 -19.19 -14.71
CA ARG A 304 -2.65 -19.44 -16.15
C ARG A 304 -1.79 -18.43 -16.91
N GLU A 305 -1.47 -17.23 -16.40
CA GLU A 305 -0.96 -16.15 -17.26
C GLU A 305 0.44 -15.62 -17.02
N ILE A 306 1.27 -16.24 -16.19
CA ILE A 306 2.69 -15.81 -16.03
C ILE A 306 3.60 -16.53 -17.05
N ARG A 307 3.21 -16.60 -18.30
CA ARG A 307 4.08 -17.21 -19.35
C ARG A 307 4.74 -16.23 -20.31
N VAL A 308 4.55 -14.95 -20.21
CA VAL A 308 5.06 -13.99 -21.19
C VAL A 308 5.92 -12.91 -20.56
N ILE A 309 7.12 -13.25 -20.13
CA ILE A 309 8.29 -12.36 -20.20
C ILE A 309 9.50 -13.26 -20.45
N ARG A 310 9.67 -13.66 -21.70
CA ARG A 310 10.95 -14.05 -22.29
C ARG A 310 11.17 -13.14 -23.48
N ALA A 311 11.97 -12.13 -23.30
CA ALA A 311 12.84 -11.51 -24.30
C ALA A 311 13.72 -10.51 -23.56
#